data_9e9d361dda825f90f306cd02610ca0bb
#
_entry.id   9e9d361dda825f90f306cd02610ca0bb
#
_cell.length_a   1.000
_cell.length_b   1.000
_cell.length_c   1.000
_cell.angle_alpha   90.00
_cell.angle_beta   90.00
_cell.angle_gamma   90.00
#
_symmetry.space_group_name_H-M   'P 1'
#
loop_
_entity.id
_entity.type
_entity.pdbx_description
1 polymer ?
#
loop_
_entity_poly.entity_id
_entity_poly.type
_entity_poly.pdbx_seq_one_letter_code
_entity_poly.pdbx_strand_id
1 'polypeptide(L)'
;MIKVADYIINTLAERGIDKIFVVYGAANGDLIDAFTRTAATEYIAVMHEQAGGFAAEAYAKVKGIPGVAIATSGPGGMNLLTAMGNCFYDSIPCVFLTGQINSRFLRPDPSIRQVGFQEPDIVAMAGPVTKYAKMVLKPDDVRYELEKALW
;
A
#
# COMPACT_ATOMS: atom_id res chain seq x y z
N MET A 1 2.17 12.04 20.39
CA MET A 1 1.96 10.72 19.72
C MET A 1 1.57 11.03 18.28
N ILE A 2 2.23 10.45 17.30
CA ILE A 2 1.90 10.60 15.87
C ILE A 2 0.92 9.50 15.46
N LYS A 3 -0.03 9.78 14.55
CA LYS A 3 -0.87 8.75 13.95
C LYS A 3 -0.02 7.88 13.00
N VAL A 4 -0.33 6.59 12.93
CA VAL A 4 0.36 5.65 12.02
C VAL A 4 0.28 6.12 10.55
N ALA A 5 -0.89 6.58 10.12
CA ALA A 5 -1.08 7.10 8.77
C ALA A 5 -0.19 8.32 8.47
N ASP A 6 -0.11 9.27 9.41
CA ASP A 6 0.77 10.43 9.27
C ASP A 6 2.25 10.02 9.20
N TYR A 7 2.65 9.04 10.03
CA TYR A 7 4.00 8.51 10.00
C TYR A 7 4.34 7.91 8.63
N ILE A 8 3.45 7.09 8.07
CA ILE A 8 3.65 6.46 6.76
C ILE A 8 3.82 7.52 5.68
N ILE A 9 2.88 8.46 5.57
CA ILE A 9 2.91 9.48 4.50
C ILE A 9 4.11 10.40 4.65
N ASN A 10 4.46 10.83 5.87
CA ASN A 10 5.64 11.65 6.10
C ASN A 10 6.94 10.91 5.76
N THR A 11 7.05 9.61 6.12
CA THR A 11 8.23 8.80 5.78
C THR A 11 8.42 8.68 4.27
N LEU A 12 7.33 8.51 3.52
CA LEU A 12 7.38 8.46 2.06
C LEU A 12 7.80 9.82 1.47
N ALA A 13 7.27 10.92 2.01
CA ALA A 13 7.65 12.28 1.64
C ALA A 13 9.14 12.56 1.89
N GLU A 14 9.67 12.16 3.06
CA GLU A 14 11.09 12.28 3.42
C GLU A 14 12.03 11.50 2.48
N ARG A 15 11.52 10.46 1.81
CA ARG A 15 12.24 9.71 0.76
C ARG A 15 12.12 10.35 -0.63
N GLY A 16 11.54 11.55 -0.73
CA GLY A 16 11.38 12.30 -1.97
C GLY A 16 10.22 11.86 -2.85
N ILE A 17 9.31 11.01 -2.32
CA ILE A 17 8.12 10.57 -3.04
C ILE A 17 7.08 11.69 -2.96
N ASP A 18 6.98 12.49 -4.00
CA ASP A 18 6.11 13.67 -4.07
C ASP A 18 4.71 13.36 -4.66
N LYS A 19 4.54 12.20 -5.30
CA LYS A 19 3.27 11.73 -5.86
C LYS A 19 2.96 10.30 -5.45
N ILE A 20 1.75 10.04 -5.01
CA ILE A 20 1.26 8.72 -4.63
C ILE A 20 -0.07 8.46 -5.34
N PHE A 21 -0.21 7.32 -6.01
CA PHE A 21 -1.40 6.99 -6.80
C PHE A 21 -2.41 6.23 -5.96
N VAL A 22 -3.68 6.66 -5.95
CA VAL A 22 -4.66 6.19 -4.97
C VAL A 22 -6.02 5.92 -5.58
N VAL A 23 -6.64 4.80 -5.18
CA VAL A 23 -8.09 4.62 -5.22
C VAL A 23 -8.60 4.63 -3.78
N TYR A 24 -9.50 5.56 -3.47
CA TYR A 24 -10.11 5.66 -2.14
C TYR A 24 -11.04 4.47 -1.84
N GLY A 25 -11.04 4.04 -0.58
CA GLY A 25 -12.00 3.10 -0.04
C GLY A 25 -11.98 3.12 1.49
N ALA A 26 -12.91 2.42 2.11
CA ALA A 26 -13.10 2.48 3.57
C ALA A 26 -11.85 2.11 4.38
N ALA A 27 -11.04 1.17 3.88
CA ALA A 27 -9.89 0.67 4.64
C ALA A 27 -8.58 1.45 4.42
N ASN A 28 -8.59 2.54 3.65
CA ASN A 28 -7.44 3.42 3.49
C ASN A 28 -7.77 4.91 3.78
N GLY A 29 -8.94 5.19 4.35
CA GLY A 29 -9.39 6.56 4.64
C GLY A 29 -8.42 7.34 5.52
N ASP A 30 -7.83 6.72 6.54
CA ASP A 30 -6.85 7.38 7.42
C ASP A 30 -5.56 7.77 6.68
N LEU A 31 -5.12 6.96 5.69
CA LEU A 31 -3.98 7.30 4.84
C LEU A 31 -4.30 8.50 3.93
N ILE A 32 -5.52 8.55 3.39
CA ILE A 32 -5.95 9.69 2.56
C ILE A 32 -6.07 10.97 3.40
N ASP A 33 -6.63 10.86 4.60
CA ASP A 33 -6.72 11.99 5.53
C ASP A 33 -5.33 12.54 5.92
N ALA A 34 -4.30 11.68 5.99
CA ALA A 34 -2.94 12.09 6.32
C ALA A 34 -2.34 13.08 5.31
N PHE A 35 -2.74 13.03 4.03
CA PHE A 35 -2.25 13.99 3.01
C PHE A 35 -2.67 15.44 3.31
N THR A 36 -3.72 15.65 4.08
CA THR A 36 -4.13 17.01 4.49
C THR A 36 -3.16 17.66 5.48
N ARG A 37 -2.26 16.88 6.06
CA ARG A 37 -1.30 17.32 7.09
C ARG A 37 0.15 17.33 6.62
N THR A 38 0.39 17.08 5.34
CA THR A 38 1.71 17.22 4.72
C THR A 38 1.60 17.98 3.40
N ALA A 39 2.55 18.87 3.14
CA ALA A 39 2.65 19.59 1.89
C ALA A 39 3.75 19.00 0.95
N ALA A 40 4.53 18.04 1.44
CA ALA A 40 5.68 17.50 0.73
C ALA A 40 5.31 16.39 -0.28
N THR A 41 4.11 15.80 -0.15
CA THR A 41 3.58 14.80 -1.08
C THR A 41 2.09 14.99 -1.26
N GLU A 42 1.58 14.66 -2.43
CA GLU A 42 0.16 14.66 -2.74
C GLU A 42 -0.29 13.32 -3.32
N TYR A 43 -1.58 13.01 -3.17
CA TYR A 43 -2.14 11.85 -3.86
C TYR A 43 -2.72 12.24 -5.23
N ILE A 44 -2.59 11.33 -6.17
CA ILE A 44 -3.24 11.40 -7.47
C ILE A 44 -4.35 10.35 -7.48
N ALA A 45 -5.60 10.79 -7.49
CA ALA A 45 -6.73 9.89 -7.59
C ALA A 45 -6.79 9.27 -8.99
N VAL A 46 -6.87 7.94 -9.04
CA VAL A 46 -7.00 7.17 -10.28
C VAL A 46 -8.34 6.43 -10.30
N MET A 47 -8.80 6.04 -11.48
CA MET A 47 -10.10 5.40 -11.65
C MET A 47 -10.08 3.89 -11.41
N HIS A 48 -8.90 3.28 -11.34
CA HIS A 48 -8.73 1.84 -11.12
C HIS A 48 -7.35 1.57 -10.50
N GLU A 49 -7.26 0.65 -9.54
CA GLU A 49 -6.04 0.38 -8.80
C GLU A 49 -4.90 -0.14 -9.70
N GLN A 50 -5.21 -0.98 -10.67
CA GLN A 50 -4.22 -1.44 -11.63
C GLN A 50 -3.58 -0.27 -12.40
N ALA A 51 -4.38 0.70 -12.82
CA ALA A 51 -3.86 1.92 -13.46
C ALA A 51 -2.98 2.73 -12.50
N GLY A 52 -3.36 2.81 -11.22
CA GLY A 52 -2.55 3.43 -10.18
C GLY A 52 -1.21 2.72 -9.97
N GLY A 53 -1.22 1.38 -9.99
CA GLY A 53 -0.01 0.58 -9.90
C GLY A 53 0.94 0.80 -11.09
N PHE A 54 0.43 0.83 -12.32
CA PHE A 54 1.25 1.15 -13.51
C PHE A 54 1.72 2.61 -13.53
N ALA A 55 0.93 3.53 -12.99
CA ALA A 55 1.36 4.93 -12.84
C ALA A 55 2.52 5.03 -11.83
N ALA A 56 2.47 4.27 -10.72
CA ALA A 56 3.58 4.17 -9.77
C ALA A 56 4.84 3.58 -10.41
N GLU A 57 4.68 2.54 -11.23
CA GLU A 57 5.78 1.96 -12.01
C GLU A 57 6.42 2.99 -12.94
N ALA A 58 5.62 3.70 -13.72
CA ALA A 58 6.10 4.73 -14.63
C ALA A 58 6.79 5.88 -13.87
N TYR A 59 6.23 6.28 -12.74
CA TYR A 59 6.85 7.27 -11.86
C TYR A 59 8.23 6.81 -11.39
N ALA A 60 8.35 5.55 -10.94
CA ALA A 60 9.64 5.00 -10.49
C ALA A 60 10.69 5.02 -11.60
N LYS A 61 10.31 4.64 -12.83
CA LYS A 61 11.20 4.67 -14.01
C LYS A 61 11.71 6.07 -14.32
N VAL A 62 10.85 7.08 -14.19
CA VAL A 62 11.20 8.47 -14.54
C VAL A 62 11.99 9.17 -13.43
N LYS A 63 11.61 8.96 -12.18
CA LYS A 63 12.20 9.64 -11.03
C LYS A 63 13.45 8.94 -10.48
N GLY A 64 13.63 7.65 -10.73
CA GLY A 64 14.73 6.86 -10.17
C GLY A 64 14.59 6.60 -8.66
N ILE A 65 13.38 6.72 -8.11
CA ILE A 65 13.03 6.42 -6.72
C ILE A 65 11.78 5.53 -6.69
N PRO A 66 11.46 4.85 -5.58
CA PRO A 66 10.29 3.98 -5.55
C PRO A 66 8.98 4.69 -5.89
N GLY A 67 8.18 4.08 -6.76
CA GLY A 67 6.80 4.49 -6.98
C GLY A 67 5.88 3.94 -5.89
N VAL A 68 4.79 4.65 -5.59
CA VAL A 68 3.85 4.22 -4.53
C VAL A 68 2.42 4.23 -5.04
N ALA A 69 1.71 3.14 -4.79
CA ALA A 69 0.26 3.08 -4.98
C ALA A 69 -0.45 2.61 -3.70
N ILE A 70 -1.60 3.21 -3.43
CA ILE A 70 -2.43 2.89 -2.26
C ILE A 70 -3.80 2.41 -2.72
N ALA A 71 -4.24 1.27 -2.19
CA ALA A 71 -5.57 0.72 -2.42
C ALA A 71 -6.27 0.38 -1.11
N THR A 72 -7.57 0.18 -1.18
CA THR A 72 -8.36 -0.31 -0.06
C THR A 72 -8.22 -1.84 0.11
N SER A 73 -8.92 -2.42 1.07
CA SER A 73 -9.01 -3.87 1.27
C SER A 73 -9.72 -4.59 0.10
N GLY A 74 -9.72 -5.89 0.14
CA GLY A 74 -10.50 -6.71 -0.78
C GLY A 74 -10.05 -6.59 -2.23
N PRO A 75 -11.00 -6.40 -3.17
CA PRO A 75 -10.70 -6.27 -4.59
C PRO A 75 -9.76 -5.10 -4.91
N GLY A 76 -9.71 -4.05 -4.08
CA GLY A 76 -8.76 -2.95 -4.24
C GLY A 76 -7.31 -3.43 -4.19
N GLY A 77 -6.94 -4.18 -3.15
CA GLY A 77 -5.62 -4.80 -3.06
C GLY A 77 -5.37 -5.84 -4.17
N MET A 78 -6.40 -6.64 -4.53
CA MET A 78 -6.28 -7.65 -5.58
C MET A 78 -6.01 -7.01 -6.96
N ASN A 79 -6.61 -5.87 -7.25
CA ASN A 79 -6.40 -5.16 -8.51
C ASN A 79 -4.95 -4.65 -8.69
N LEU A 80 -4.19 -4.48 -7.60
CA LEU A 80 -2.77 -4.11 -7.67
C LEU A 80 -1.84 -5.27 -8.08
N LEU A 81 -2.28 -6.53 -7.97
CA LEU A 81 -1.43 -7.71 -8.20
C LEU A 81 -0.80 -7.73 -9.59
N THR A 82 -1.53 -7.28 -10.62
CA THR A 82 -0.99 -7.21 -11.99
C THR A 82 0.21 -6.25 -12.05
N ALA A 83 0.09 -5.07 -11.48
CA ALA A 83 1.17 -4.10 -11.44
C ALA A 83 2.34 -4.57 -10.54
N MET A 84 2.04 -5.24 -9.42
CA MET A 84 3.08 -5.87 -8.57
C MET A 84 3.89 -6.88 -9.38
N GLY A 85 3.22 -7.78 -10.12
CA GLY A 85 3.89 -8.75 -10.99
C GLY A 85 4.76 -8.10 -12.05
N ASN A 86 4.24 -7.06 -12.72
CA ASN A 86 4.99 -6.34 -13.73
C ASN A 86 6.25 -5.69 -13.15
N CYS A 87 6.11 -4.96 -12.04
CA CYS A 87 7.24 -4.35 -11.34
C CYS A 87 8.28 -5.39 -10.89
N PHE A 88 7.82 -6.55 -10.40
CA PHE A 88 8.70 -7.62 -9.92
C PHE A 88 9.56 -8.19 -11.05
N TYR A 89 8.95 -8.56 -12.19
CA TYR A 89 9.69 -9.14 -13.32
C TYR A 89 10.57 -8.14 -14.05
N ASP A 90 10.17 -6.85 -14.08
CA ASP A 90 10.96 -5.78 -14.69
C ASP A 90 11.96 -5.13 -13.72
N SER A 91 12.02 -5.59 -12.46
CA SER A 91 12.91 -5.04 -11.42
C SER A 91 12.69 -3.55 -11.17
N ILE A 92 11.45 -3.08 -11.21
CA ILE A 92 11.08 -1.69 -10.95
C ILE A 92 10.71 -1.51 -9.47
N PRO A 93 11.36 -0.60 -8.73
CA PRO A 93 11.10 -0.41 -7.32
C PRO A 93 9.73 0.25 -7.10
N CYS A 94 8.80 -0.48 -6.51
CA CYS A 94 7.48 0.04 -6.13
C CYS A 94 7.07 -0.45 -4.74
N VAL A 95 6.35 0.39 -4.02
CA VAL A 95 5.71 0.06 -2.75
C VAL A 95 4.19 0.13 -2.92
N PHE A 96 3.52 -0.94 -2.56
CA PHE A 96 2.08 -1.05 -2.61
C PHE A 96 1.52 -1.13 -1.20
N LEU A 97 0.70 -0.15 -0.82
CA LEU A 97 0.04 -0.12 0.48
C LEU A 97 -1.42 -0.47 0.32
N THR A 98 -1.86 -1.53 0.99
CA THR A 98 -3.26 -1.94 0.96
C THR A 98 -3.88 -1.79 2.33
N GLY A 99 -5.08 -1.23 2.38
CA GLY A 99 -5.89 -1.28 3.58
C GLY A 99 -6.31 -2.71 3.90
N GLN A 100 -6.72 -2.92 5.15
CA GLN A 100 -7.38 -4.13 5.59
C GLN A 100 -8.49 -3.76 6.57
N ILE A 101 -9.38 -4.68 6.84
CA ILE A 101 -10.42 -4.50 7.85
C ILE A 101 -9.81 -4.27 9.23
N ASN A 102 -10.61 -3.75 10.15
CA ASN A 102 -10.20 -3.60 11.54
C ASN A 102 -9.69 -4.93 12.11
N SER A 103 -8.54 -4.91 12.78
CA SER A 103 -7.85 -6.10 13.28
C SER A 103 -8.70 -7.02 14.15
N ARG A 104 -9.69 -6.47 14.87
CA ARG A 104 -10.65 -7.26 15.69
C ARG A 104 -11.58 -8.14 14.85
N PHE A 105 -11.75 -7.85 13.56
CA PHE A 105 -12.60 -8.59 12.64
C PHE A 105 -11.80 -9.44 11.66
N LEU A 106 -10.48 -9.48 11.77
CA LEU A 106 -9.68 -10.40 11.00
C LEU A 106 -10.03 -11.84 11.37
N ARG A 107 -10.12 -12.69 10.36
CA ARG A 107 -10.34 -14.12 10.58
C ARG A 107 -9.22 -14.70 11.45
N PRO A 108 -9.54 -15.43 12.52
CA PRO A 108 -8.54 -15.98 13.44
C PRO A 108 -7.82 -17.20 12.85
N ASP A 109 -8.39 -17.81 11.82
CA ASP A 109 -7.91 -19.06 11.22
C ASP A 109 -8.04 -18.98 9.70
N PRO A 110 -6.96 -19.35 8.93
CA PRO A 110 -6.99 -19.35 7.46
C PRO A 110 -8.06 -20.25 6.84
N SER A 111 -8.54 -21.29 7.55
CA SER A 111 -9.63 -22.17 7.09
C SER A 111 -10.97 -21.46 7.03
N ILE A 112 -11.15 -20.39 7.81
CA ILE A 112 -12.34 -19.56 7.77
C ILE A 112 -12.29 -18.68 6.54
N ARG A 113 -13.32 -18.77 5.69
CA ARG A 113 -13.36 -18.01 4.45
C ARG A 113 -13.32 -16.48 4.68
N GLN A 114 -14.12 -16.00 5.63
CA GLN A 114 -14.25 -14.57 5.92
C GLN A 114 -14.97 -14.36 7.26
N VAL A 115 -14.48 -13.41 8.04
CA VAL A 115 -15.16 -12.83 9.20
C VAL A 115 -15.47 -11.36 8.94
N GLY A 116 -14.46 -10.57 8.63
CA GLY A 116 -14.63 -9.19 8.19
C GLY A 116 -15.00 -9.08 6.71
N PHE A 117 -15.56 -7.93 6.32
CA PHE A 117 -16.01 -7.71 4.94
C PHE A 117 -14.81 -7.65 3.99
N GLN A 118 -14.80 -8.52 2.98
CA GLN A 118 -13.77 -8.54 1.92
C GLN A 118 -12.34 -8.50 2.48
N GLU A 119 -11.98 -9.51 3.27
CA GLU A 119 -10.63 -9.66 3.87
C GLU A 119 -9.79 -10.76 3.17
N PRO A 120 -9.47 -10.65 1.88
CA PRO A 120 -8.56 -11.59 1.23
C PRO A 120 -7.16 -11.47 1.83
N ASP A 121 -6.41 -12.55 1.78
CA ASP A 121 -5.01 -12.57 2.16
C ASP A 121 -4.13 -12.03 1.01
N ILE A 122 -4.07 -10.70 0.92
CA ILE A 122 -3.26 -10.02 -0.10
C ILE A 122 -1.78 -10.35 0.06
N VAL A 123 -1.31 -10.57 1.29
CA VAL A 123 0.10 -10.92 1.55
C VAL A 123 0.42 -12.28 0.92
N ALA A 124 -0.42 -13.29 1.13
CA ALA A 124 -0.24 -14.59 0.50
C ALA A 124 -0.34 -14.52 -1.03
N MET A 125 -1.26 -13.73 -1.57
CA MET A 125 -1.42 -13.55 -3.02
C MET A 125 -0.23 -12.81 -3.65
N ALA A 126 0.31 -11.81 -2.99
CA ALA A 126 1.43 -10.99 -3.46
C ALA A 126 2.80 -11.67 -3.28
N GLY A 127 2.91 -12.63 -2.37
CA GLY A 127 4.18 -13.28 -2.01
C GLY A 127 5.02 -13.72 -3.22
N PRO A 128 4.46 -14.41 -4.22
CA PRO A 128 5.21 -14.87 -5.40
C PRO A 128 5.72 -13.75 -6.32
N VAL A 129 5.16 -12.55 -6.23
CA VAL A 129 5.44 -11.41 -7.12
C VAL A 129 5.93 -10.16 -6.38
N THR A 130 6.49 -10.36 -5.19
CA THR A 130 7.11 -9.30 -4.39
C THR A 130 8.35 -9.82 -3.68
N LYS A 131 9.36 -8.97 -3.48
CA LYS A 131 10.50 -9.34 -2.63
C LYS A 131 10.14 -9.33 -1.14
N TYR A 132 9.11 -8.60 -0.77
CA TYR A 132 8.63 -8.48 0.59
C TYR A 132 7.15 -8.16 0.63
N ALA A 133 6.39 -8.89 1.43
CA ALA A 133 4.98 -8.62 1.70
C ALA A 133 4.67 -8.90 3.18
N LYS A 134 4.00 -7.98 3.85
CA LYS A 134 3.70 -8.11 5.28
C LYS A 134 2.38 -7.45 5.65
N MET A 135 1.58 -8.16 6.44
CA MET A 135 0.44 -7.59 7.15
C MET A 135 0.93 -7.04 8.50
N VAL A 136 0.83 -5.73 8.69
CA VAL A 136 1.26 -5.07 9.92
C VAL A 136 0.08 -4.97 10.88
N LEU A 137 0.16 -5.66 12.01
CA LEU A 137 -0.92 -5.75 13.00
C LEU A 137 -0.74 -4.84 14.21
N LYS A 138 0.50 -4.42 14.47
CA LYS A 138 0.83 -3.58 15.63
C LYS A 138 1.37 -2.23 15.16
N PRO A 139 0.88 -1.12 15.71
CA PRO A 139 1.40 0.22 15.38
C PRO A 139 2.92 0.34 15.55
N ASP A 140 3.48 -0.29 16.56
CA ASP A 140 4.91 -0.22 16.89
C ASP A 140 5.81 -0.88 15.83
N ASP A 141 5.27 -1.83 15.06
CA ASP A 141 6.02 -2.52 14.01
C ASP A 141 6.08 -1.72 12.69
N VAL A 142 5.21 -0.70 12.52
CA VAL A 142 5.05 0.03 11.26
C VAL A 142 6.37 0.62 10.77
N ARG A 143 7.16 1.20 11.66
CA ARG A 143 8.46 1.78 11.29
C ARG A 143 9.38 0.74 10.65
N TYR A 144 9.59 -0.38 11.35
CA TYR A 144 10.47 -1.45 10.87
C TYR A 144 9.99 -2.03 9.54
N GLU A 145 8.69 -2.33 9.44
CA GLU A 145 8.12 -2.97 8.26
C GLU A 145 8.11 -2.05 7.03
N LEU A 146 7.85 -0.74 7.24
CA LEU A 146 7.92 0.24 6.17
C LEU A 146 9.36 0.48 5.69
N GLU A 147 10.31 0.67 6.62
CA GLU A 147 11.72 0.82 6.27
C GLU A 147 12.25 -0.41 5.52
N LYS A 148 11.85 -1.62 5.94
CA LYS A 148 12.21 -2.87 5.28
C LYS A 148 11.61 -2.99 3.87
N ALA A 149 10.37 -2.54 3.67
CA ALA A 149 9.73 -2.54 2.35
C ALA A 149 10.41 -1.56 1.38
N LEU A 150 10.94 -0.46 1.90
CA LEU A 150 11.64 0.59 1.12
C LEU A 150 13.11 0.25 0.83
N TRP A 151 13.67 -0.72 1.54
CA TRP A 151 15.07 -1.16 1.38
C TRP A 151 15.20 -2.19 0.27
#